data_fefb3c605f95d35f899c21048399ab1d
#
_entry.id   fefb3c605f95d35f899c21048399ab1d
#
_cell.length_a   1.000
_cell.length_b   1.000
_cell.length_c   1.000
_cell.angle_alpha   90.00
_cell.angle_beta   90.00
_cell.angle_gamma   90.00
#
_symmetry.space_group_name_H-M   'P 1'
#
loop_
_entity.id
_entity.type
_entity.pdbx_description
1 polymer ?
#
loop_
_entity_poly.entity_id
_entity_poly.type
_entity_poly.pdbx_seq_one_letter_code
_entity_poly.pdbx_strand_id
1 'polypeptide(L)'
;EDEEEDDDSSDDDNSIDPELAREKFAELRTQYEVTRDTIKAKGRSHAAAQEEILKLSEVFKQFRLVPKQFDYLVNSMRVMMDRVRTQERIIMKLCVEQCKMPKKNFITLFTGNETSETWFNAAIAMNKPWSEKLLDVKEDVQRGLMKLQQIEQETGLTIEQVKDINRRMSIGEAKARRAKKEMVEANLRLVIS
;
A
#
# COMPACT_ATOMS: atom_id res chain seq x y z
N GLU A 1 54.81 -17.84 -17.78
CA GLU A 1 54.66 -17.54 -16.34
C GLU A 1 54.57 -16.04 -16.22
N ASP A 2 53.40 -15.49 -16.51
CA ASP A 2 53.04 -14.11 -16.23
C ASP A 2 51.82 -14.15 -15.31
N GLU A 3 52.07 -13.86 -14.03
CA GLU A 3 51.05 -13.68 -13.00
C GLU A 3 50.36 -12.31 -13.26
N GLU A 4 49.12 -12.34 -13.75
CA GLU A 4 48.24 -11.18 -13.75
C GLU A 4 47.78 -10.94 -12.30
N GLU A 5 48.37 -9.95 -11.66
CA GLU A 5 47.87 -9.38 -10.40
C GLU A 5 46.55 -8.66 -10.71
N ASP A 6 45.43 -9.27 -10.30
CA ASP A 6 44.11 -8.67 -10.27
C ASP A 6 44.11 -7.52 -9.24
N ASP A 7 44.19 -6.31 -9.71
CA ASP A 7 44.03 -5.06 -8.91
C ASP A 7 42.55 -4.85 -8.52
N ASP A 8 42.12 -5.60 -7.50
CA ASP A 8 40.81 -5.48 -6.86
C ASP A 8 40.88 -4.48 -5.70
N SER A 9 41.19 -3.22 -6.01
CA SER A 9 41.28 -2.14 -5.01
C SER A 9 40.40 -0.94 -5.26
N SER A 10 39.09 -1.13 -5.53
CA SER A 10 38.16 0.00 -5.68
C SER A 10 36.84 -0.11 -4.94
N ASP A 11 36.70 -0.98 -3.94
CA ASP A 11 35.42 -1.21 -3.25
C ASP A 11 35.33 -0.71 -1.80
N ASP A 12 36.32 0.07 -1.33
CA ASP A 12 36.46 0.39 0.11
C ASP A 12 36.00 1.79 0.53
N ASP A 13 35.45 2.62 -0.38
CA ASP A 13 35.11 4.00 -0.05
C ASP A 13 33.59 4.27 0.09
N ASN A 14 32.77 3.24 0.18
CA ASN A 14 31.32 3.34 0.34
C ASN A 14 30.80 2.69 1.63
N SER A 15 31.66 2.39 2.58
CA SER A 15 31.25 1.86 3.88
C SER A 15 30.59 2.95 4.69
N ILE A 16 29.30 2.80 4.94
CA ILE A 16 28.53 3.69 5.82
C ILE A 16 29.17 3.60 7.22
N ASP A 17 29.52 4.76 7.80
CA ASP A 17 30.00 4.84 9.18
C ASP A 17 29.00 4.12 10.11
N PRO A 18 29.42 3.07 10.83
CA PRO A 18 28.53 2.31 11.71
C PRO A 18 27.92 3.15 12.83
N GLU A 19 28.61 4.20 13.31
CA GLU A 19 28.10 5.08 14.34
C GLU A 19 27.00 5.99 13.79
N LEU A 20 27.21 6.59 12.63
CA LEU A 20 26.21 7.38 11.94
C LEU A 20 24.96 6.54 11.59
N ALA A 21 25.16 5.30 11.16
CA ALA A 21 24.05 4.38 10.90
C ALA A 21 23.23 4.10 12.16
N ARG A 22 23.89 3.84 13.30
CA ARG A 22 23.22 3.62 14.60
C ARG A 22 22.42 4.84 15.04
N GLU A 23 22.99 6.02 14.92
CA GLU A 23 22.30 7.28 15.27
C GLU A 23 21.03 7.46 14.40
N LYS A 24 21.15 7.28 13.09
CA LYS A 24 20.02 7.41 12.16
C LYS A 24 18.93 6.36 12.40
N PHE A 25 19.28 5.13 12.70
CA PHE A 25 18.29 4.11 13.07
C PHE A 25 17.67 4.39 14.46
N ALA A 26 18.40 4.94 15.41
CA ALA A 26 17.85 5.36 16.70
C ALA A 26 16.84 6.51 16.53
N GLU A 27 17.16 7.51 15.70
CA GLU A 27 16.28 8.61 15.34
C GLU A 27 14.98 8.09 14.71
N LEU A 28 15.10 7.21 13.72
CA LEU A 28 13.95 6.58 13.04
C LEU A 28 13.06 5.82 14.02
N ARG A 29 13.68 5.03 14.90
CA ARG A 29 12.96 4.24 15.91
C ARG A 29 12.20 5.12 16.89
N THR A 30 12.84 6.16 17.41
CA THR A 30 12.22 7.12 18.34
C THR A 30 11.02 7.79 17.67
N GLN A 31 11.20 8.30 16.45
CA GLN A 31 10.11 8.95 15.73
C GLN A 31 8.97 7.97 15.38
N TYR A 32 9.30 6.72 15.06
CA TYR A 32 8.29 5.67 14.83
C TYR A 32 7.46 5.39 16.09
N GLU A 33 8.10 5.27 17.26
CA GLU A 33 7.41 5.00 18.53
C GLU A 33 6.47 6.16 18.89
N VAL A 34 6.92 7.42 18.77
CA VAL A 34 6.09 8.62 18.98
C VAL A 34 4.89 8.64 18.02
N THR A 35 5.13 8.38 16.74
CA THR A 35 4.07 8.36 15.71
C THR A 35 3.05 7.27 16.01
N ARG A 36 3.51 6.07 16.32
CA ARG A 36 2.67 4.91 16.66
C ARG A 36 1.78 5.20 17.87
N ASP A 37 2.36 5.75 18.93
CA ASP A 37 1.63 6.01 20.18
C ASP A 37 0.64 7.17 20.01
N THR A 38 0.97 8.17 19.20
CA THR A 38 0.05 9.26 18.84
C THR A 38 -1.13 8.73 18.01
N ILE A 39 -0.87 7.83 17.05
CA ILE A 39 -1.93 7.17 16.26
C ILE A 39 -2.84 6.33 17.15
N LYS A 40 -2.28 5.58 18.12
CA LYS A 40 -3.07 4.78 19.07
C LYS A 40 -3.94 5.64 19.98
N ALA A 41 -3.43 6.78 20.44
CA ALA A 41 -4.13 7.66 21.37
C ALA A 41 -5.21 8.51 20.70
N LYS A 42 -4.97 9.03 19.50
CA LYS A 42 -5.81 10.06 18.85
C LYS A 42 -6.47 9.59 17.55
N GLY A 43 -6.05 8.44 17.04
CA GLY A 43 -6.45 7.95 15.72
C GLY A 43 -5.61 8.55 14.59
N ARG A 44 -5.49 7.81 13.48
CA ARG A 44 -4.63 8.16 12.35
C ARG A 44 -5.07 9.43 11.61
N SER A 45 -6.38 9.72 11.59
CA SER A 45 -6.95 10.89 10.88
C SER A 45 -6.81 12.19 11.68
N HIS A 46 -6.39 12.14 12.94
CA HIS A 46 -6.22 13.33 13.77
C HIS A 46 -5.03 14.17 13.29
N ALA A 47 -5.16 15.51 13.32
CA ALA A 47 -4.13 16.44 12.84
C ALA A 47 -2.75 16.18 13.45
N ALA A 48 -2.67 15.94 14.76
CA ALA A 48 -1.42 15.62 15.44
C ALA A 48 -0.79 14.30 14.93
N ALA A 49 -1.59 13.28 14.61
CA ALA A 49 -1.08 12.03 14.06
C ALA A 49 -0.55 12.22 12.63
N GLN A 50 -1.22 13.05 11.83
CA GLN A 50 -0.76 13.40 10.48
C GLN A 50 0.57 14.17 10.52
N GLU A 51 0.75 15.08 11.47
CA GLU A 51 2.02 15.80 11.68
C GLU A 51 3.16 14.84 12.03
N GLU A 52 2.94 13.90 12.96
CA GLU A 52 3.95 12.90 13.31
C GLU A 52 4.25 11.92 12.14
N ILE A 53 3.27 11.56 11.33
CA ILE A 53 3.47 10.76 10.11
C ILE A 53 4.36 11.53 9.11
N LEU A 54 4.16 12.84 8.95
CA LEU A 54 5.01 13.65 8.08
C LEU A 54 6.46 13.70 8.62
N LYS A 55 6.66 13.92 9.92
CA LYS A 55 7.99 13.88 10.53
C LYS A 55 8.67 12.53 10.31
N LEU A 56 7.96 11.44 10.56
CA LEU A 56 8.47 10.09 10.31
C LEU A 56 8.85 9.88 8.82
N SER A 57 8.04 10.40 7.90
CA SER A 57 8.33 10.36 6.47
C SER A 57 9.61 11.11 6.11
N GLU A 58 9.85 12.29 6.70
CA GLU A 58 11.06 13.08 6.46
C GLU A 58 12.33 12.36 6.98
N VAL A 59 12.25 11.76 8.17
CA VAL A 59 13.33 10.92 8.69
C VAL A 59 13.59 9.72 7.79
N PHE A 60 12.53 9.02 7.37
CA PHE A 60 12.66 7.84 6.52
C PHE A 60 13.24 8.15 5.12
N LYS A 61 12.93 9.30 4.53
CA LYS A 61 13.46 9.72 3.23
C LYS A 61 14.98 9.93 3.19
N GLN A 62 15.61 10.08 4.35
CA GLN A 62 17.07 10.20 4.46
C GLN A 62 17.77 8.86 4.17
N PHE A 63 17.05 7.74 4.30
CA PHE A 63 17.60 6.41 4.06
C PHE A 63 17.57 6.06 2.57
N ARG A 64 18.71 5.63 2.04
CA ARG A 64 18.79 4.96 0.74
C ARG A 64 18.57 3.48 0.92
N LEU A 65 17.42 3.00 0.52
CA LEU A 65 17.12 1.57 0.53
C LEU A 65 17.89 0.87 -0.57
N VAL A 66 18.49 -0.27 -0.25
CA VAL A 66 19.03 -1.16 -1.29
C VAL A 66 17.90 -1.71 -2.17
N PRO A 67 18.13 -1.98 -3.45
CA PRO A 67 17.08 -2.40 -4.39
C PRO A 67 16.24 -3.58 -3.86
N LYS A 68 16.88 -4.56 -3.24
CA LYS A 68 16.22 -5.74 -2.66
C LYS A 68 15.17 -5.36 -1.59
N GLN A 69 15.49 -4.39 -0.73
CA GLN A 69 14.56 -3.93 0.31
C GLN A 69 13.42 -3.10 -0.28
N PHE A 70 13.73 -2.28 -1.26
CA PHE A 70 12.73 -1.51 -2.00
C PHE A 70 11.74 -2.45 -2.70
N ASP A 71 12.22 -3.44 -3.43
CA ASP A 71 11.38 -4.43 -4.13
C ASP A 71 10.52 -5.23 -3.14
N TYR A 72 11.05 -5.57 -1.98
CA TYR A 72 10.30 -6.24 -0.92
C TYR A 72 9.13 -5.38 -0.44
N LEU A 73 9.35 -4.09 -0.17
CA LEU A 73 8.27 -3.17 0.27
C LEU A 73 7.21 -2.98 -0.81
N VAL A 74 7.62 -2.79 -2.05
CA VAL A 74 6.71 -2.67 -3.21
C VAL A 74 5.86 -3.93 -3.36
N ASN A 75 6.49 -5.11 -3.26
CA ASN A 75 5.78 -6.37 -3.38
C ASN A 75 4.82 -6.61 -2.21
N SER A 76 5.21 -6.26 -0.99
CA SER A 76 4.32 -6.31 0.18
C SER A 76 3.06 -5.48 -0.02
N MET A 77 3.19 -4.26 -0.54
CA MET A 77 2.05 -3.39 -0.85
C MET A 77 1.15 -3.98 -1.96
N ARG A 78 1.74 -4.60 -2.98
CA ARG A 78 0.98 -5.29 -4.02
C ARG A 78 0.17 -6.46 -3.47
N VAL A 79 0.79 -7.29 -2.64
CA VAL A 79 0.10 -8.42 -2.00
C VAL A 79 -1.08 -7.93 -1.14
N MET A 80 -0.90 -6.86 -0.37
CA MET A 80 -1.99 -6.25 0.40
C MET A 80 -3.11 -5.76 -0.50
N MET A 81 -2.78 -5.06 -1.59
CA MET A 81 -3.78 -4.57 -2.53
C MET A 81 -4.53 -5.71 -3.24
N ASP A 82 -3.87 -6.81 -3.55
CA ASP A 82 -4.51 -7.98 -4.17
C ASP A 82 -5.44 -8.69 -3.18
N ARG A 83 -5.11 -8.73 -1.88
CA ARG A 83 -6.02 -9.19 -0.83
C ARG A 83 -7.28 -8.32 -0.78
N VAL A 84 -7.13 -7.00 -0.79
CA VAL A 84 -8.28 -6.06 -0.82
C VAL A 84 -9.14 -6.32 -2.05
N ARG A 85 -8.56 -6.28 -3.25
CA ARG A 85 -9.28 -6.50 -4.53
C ARG A 85 -10.01 -7.83 -4.58
N THR A 86 -9.42 -8.86 -4.00
CA THR A 86 -10.03 -10.19 -3.96
C THR A 86 -11.30 -10.16 -3.13
N GLN A 87 -11.29 -9.55 -1.94
CA GLN A 87 -12.48 -9.47 -1.10
C GLN A 87 -13.54 -8.56 -1.72
N GLU A 88 -13.18 -7.40 -2.24
CA GLU A 88 -14.11 -6.51 -2.96
C GLU A 88 -14.80 -7.20 -4.14
N ARG A 89 -14.03 -7.99 -4.90
CA ARG A 89 -14.58 -8.75 -6.03
C ARG A 89 -15.55 -9.84 -5.59
N ILE A 90 -15.24 -10.54 -4.49
CA ILE A 90 -16.14 -11.54 -3.91
C ILE A 90 -17.44 -10.87 -3.47
N ILE A 91 -17.38 -9.78 -2.71
CA ILE A 91 -18.55 -9.06 -2.24
C ILE A 91 -19.37 -8.53 -3.41
N MET A 92 -18.72 -7.95 -4.42
CA MET A 92 -19.39 -7.47 -5.62
C MET A 92 -20.09 -8.62 -6.37
N LYS A 93 -19.44 -9.77 -6.49
CA LYS A 93 -20.02 -10.94 -7.15
C LYS A 93 -21.28 -11.44 -6.43
N LEU A 94 -21.25 -11.51 -5.10
CA LEU A 94 -22.40 -11.89 -4.29
C LEU A 94 -23.57 -10.91 -4.50
N CYS A 95 -23.34 -9.62 -4.38
CA CYS A 95 -24.39 -8.62 -4.47
C CYS A 95 -24.89 -8.40 -5.90
N VAL A 96 -24.01 -8.29 -6.88
CA VAL A 96 -24.38 -7.93 -8.26
C VAL A 96 -24.77 -9.15 -9.09
N GLU A 97 -23.99 -10.24 -9.04
CA GLU A 97 -24.25 -11.41 -9.91
C GLU A 97 -25.30 -12.33 -9.31
N GLN A 98 -25.24 -12.64 -8.02
CA GLN A 98 -26.19 -13.56 -7.38
C GLN A 98 -27.51 -12.85 -7.03
N CYS A 99 -27.44 -11.74 -6.33
CA CYS A 99 -28.64 -11.01 -5.88
C CYS A 99 -29.24 -10.11 -6.96
N LYS A 100 -28.55 -9.92 -8.11
CA LYS A 100 -28.99 -9.04 -9.21
C LYS A 100 -29.12 -7.57 -8.83
N MET A 101 -28.33 -7.14 -7.84
CA MET A 101 -28.24 -5.72 -7.49
C MET A 101 -27.57 -4.94 -8.64
N PRO A 102 -28.11 -3.80 -9.08
CA PRO A 102 -27.46 -2.99 -10.11
C PRO A 102 -26.07 -2.55 -9.68
N LYS A 103 -25.05 -2.75 -10.51
CA LYS A 103 -23.66 -2.40 -10.22
C LYS A 103 -23.50 -0.94 -9.78
N LYS A 104 -24.28 -0.01 -10.36
CA LYS A 104 -24.25 1.41 -9.98
C LYS A 104 -24.62 1.59 -8.51
N ASN A 105 -25.69 0.93 -8.07
CA ASN A 105 -26.16 1.02 -6.68
C ASN A 105 -25.12 0.42 -5.71
N PHE A 106 -24.54 -0.72 -6.07
CA PHE A 106 -23.46 -1.33 -5.30
C PHE A 106 -22.29 -0.36 -5.13
N ILE A 107 -21.75 0.20 -6.21
CA ILE A 107 -20.61 1.11 -6.16
C ILE A 107 -20.93 2.33 -5.30
N THR A 108 -22.11 2.94 -5.48
CA THR A 108 -22.51 4.13 -4.72
C THR A 108 -22.60 3.90 -3.22
N LEU A 109 -23.04 2.71 -2.79
CA LEU A 109 -23.19 2.38 -1.37
C LEU A 109 -21.89 1.87 -0.74
N PHE A 110 -21.13 1.06 -1.50
CA PHE A 110 -19.95 0.34 -1.03
C PHE A 110 -18.71 1.22 -0.95
N THR A 111 -18.49 2.10 -1.95
CA THR A 111 -17.29 2.94 -2.01
C THR A 111 -17.25 3.92 -0.85
N GLY A 112 -16.16 3.91 -0.10
CA GLY A 112 -15.97 4.71 1.11
C GLY A 112 -16.54 4.08 2.38
N ASN A 113 -17.25 2.94 2.27
CA ASN A 113 -17.83 2.21 3.39
C ASN A 113 -17.43 0.72 3.37
N GLU A 114 -16.30 0.40 2.74
CA GLU A 114 -15.90 -0.96 2.40
C GLU A 114 -15.80 -1.91 3.60
N THR A 115 -15.56 -1.37 4.79
CA THR A 115 -15.41 -2.14 6.05
C THR A 115 -16.61 -2.02 6.99
N SER A 116 -17.60 -1.22 6.61
CA SER A 116 -18.79 -0.97 7.45
C SER A 116 -20.00 -1.78 6.95
N GLU A 117 -20.80 -2.32 7.86
CA GLU A 117 -22.07 -2.96 7.51
C GLU A 117 -23.18 -1.95 7.13
N THR A 118 -22.94 -0.66 7.33
CA THR A 118 -23.95 0.40 7.11
C THR A 118 -24.47 0.42 5.67
N TRP A 119 -23.58 0.26 4.68
CA TRP A 119 -23.96 0.22 3.28
C TRP A 119 -24.85 -0.98 2.93
N PHE A 120 -24.57 -2.13 3.56
CA PHE A 120 -25.33 -3.36 3.32
C PHE A 120 -26.74 -3.24 3.91
N ASN A 121 -26.86 -2.72 5.13
CA ASN A 121 -28.16 -2.44 5.75
C ASN A 121 -28.95 -1.39 4.98
N ALA A 122 -28.29 -0.34 4.47
CA ALA A 122 -28.92 0.65 3.58
C ALA A 122 -29.42 0.01 2.29
N ALA A 123 -28.67 -0.93 1.70
CA ALA A 123 -29.09 -1.66 0.52
C ALA A 123 -30.36 -2.50 0.77
N ILE A 124 -30.44 -3.18 1.90
CA ILE A 124 -31.64 -3.94 2.31
C ILE A 124 -32.84 -2.98 2.51
N ALA A 125 -32.65 -1.85 3.19
CA ALA A 125 -33.69 -0.86 3.47
C ALA A 125 -34.28 -0.20 2.23
N MET A 126 -33.64 -0.32 1.05
CA MET A 126 -34.19 0.19 -0.21
C MET A 126 -35.44 -0.54 -0.70
N ASN A 127 -35.79 -1.68 -0.12
CA ASN A 127 -36.97 -2.48 -0.48
C ASN A 127 -37.13 -2.72 -2.00
N LYS A 128 -36.05 -3.06 -2.67
CA LYS A 128 -36.02 -3.40 -4.10
C LYS A 128 -36.13 -4.91 -4.31
N PRO A 129 -36.46 -5.40 -5.51
CA PRO A 129 -36.58 -6.84 -5.78
C PRO A 129 -35.34 -7.67 -5.48
N TRP A 130 -34.17 -7.02 -5.39
CA TRP A 130 -32.90 -7.64 -5.04
C TRP A 130 -32.59 -7.58 -3.52
N SER A 131 -33.32 -6.73 -2.75
CA SER A 131 -33.04 -6.55 -1.31
C SER A 131 -33.30 -7.80 -0.48
N GLU A 132 -34.34 -8.57 -0.81
CA GLU A 132 -34.64 -9.84 -0.12
C GLU A 132 -33.52 -10.87 -0.35
N LYS A 133 -32.99 -10.95 -1.59
CA LYS A 133 -31.89 -11.86 -1.94
C LYS A 133 -30.57 -11.52 -1.25
N LEU A 134 -30.38 -10.26 -0.82
CA LEU A 134 -29.20 -9.89 -0.06
C LEU A 134 -29.17 -10.55 1.33
N LEU A 135 -30.32 -10.89 1.89
CA LEU A 135 -30.39 -11.59 3.17
C LEU A 135 -29.79 -13.00 3.07
N ASP A 136 -29.94 -13.68 1.93
CA ASP A 136 -29.41 -15.01 1.70
C ASP A 136 -27.88 -15.06 1.68
N VAL A 137 -27.25 -13.96 1.29
CA VAL A 137 -25.77 -13.82 1.19
C VAL A 137 -25.14 -13.02 2.32
N LYS A 138 -25.92 -12.64 3.35
CA LYS A 138 -25.50 -11.78 4.44
C LYS A 138 -24.24 -12.29 5.14
N GLU A 139 -24.21 -13.57 5.50
CA GLU A 139 -23.06 -14.17 6.19
C GLU A 139 -21.79 -14.18 5.34
N ASP A 140 -21.91 -14.40 4.03
CA ASP A 140 -20.79 -14.39 3.11
C ASP A 140 -20.22 -12.98 2.92
N VAL A 141 -21.10 -11.99 2.84
CA VAL A 141 -20.73 -10.57 2.80
C VAL A 141 -20.04 -10.18 4.10
N GLN A 142 -20.59 -10.54 5.25
CA GLN A 142 -19.97 -10.25 6.57
C GLN A 142 -18.58 -10.87 6.67
N ARG A 143 -18.38 -12.10 6.21
CA ARG A 143 -17.04 -12.73 6.17
C ARG A 143 -16.07 -11.94 5.29
N GLY A 144 -16.53 -11.41 4.16
CA GLY A 144 -15.74 -10.53 3.31
C GLY A 144 -15.36 -9.21 4.01
N LEU A 145 -16.33 -8.57 4.70
CA LEU A 145 -16.10 -7.35 5.48
C LEU A 145 -15.10 -7.58 6.62
N MET A 146 -15.21 -8.68 7.37
CA MET A 146 -14.26 -9.04 8.43
C MET A 146 -12.82 -9.16 7.90
N LYS A 147 -12.64 -9.74 6.70
CA LYS A 147 -11.32 -9.85 6.07
C LYS A 147 -10.77 -8.47 5.64
N LEU A 148 -11.62 -7.55 5.18
CA LEU A 148 -11.22 -6.18 4.90
C LEU A 148 -10.84 -5.44 6.19
N GLN A 149 -11.63 -5.58 7.26
CA GLN A 149 -11.31 -5.03 8.57
C GLN A 149 -9.99 -5.58 9.13
N GLN A 150 -9.73 -6.88 8.94
CA GLN A 150 -8.47 -7.48 9.34
C GLN A 150 -7.29 -6.85 8.60
N ILE A 151 -7.41 -6.57 7.29
CA ILE A 151 -6.37 -5.88 6.53
C ILE A 151 -6.14 -4.47 7.08
N GLU A 152 -7.18 -3.72 7.46
CA GLU A 152 -7.06 -2.41 8.11
C GLU A 152 -6.33 -2.51 9.46
N GLN A 153 -6.62 -3.53 10.25
CA GLN A 153 -5.92 -3.76 11.53
C GLN A 153 -4.45 -4.13 11.34
N GLU A 154 -4.13 -5.01 10.39
CA GLU A 154 -2.76 -5.44 10.08
C GLU A 154 -1.90 -4.27 9.56
N THR A 155 -2.48 -3.42 8.72
CA THR A 155 -1.75 -2.31 8.07
C THR A 155 -1.79 -1.01 8.86
N GLY A 156 -2.77 -0.85 9.76
CA GLY A 156 -3.09 0.43 10.39
C GLY A 156 -3.57 1.51 9.39
N LEU A 157 -3.98 1.11 8.19
CA LEU A 157 -4.45 1.97 7.10
C LEU A 157 -5.90 1.64 6.76
N THR A 158 -6.69 2.65 6.40
CA THR A 158 -8.01 2.40 5.80
C THR A 158 -7.86 1.81 4.39
N ILE A 159 -8.88 1.09 3.92
CA ILE A 159 -8.87 0.52 2.57
C ILE A 159 -8.65 1.61 1.50
N GLU A 160 -9.23 2.79 1.69
CA GLU A 160 -9.03 3.93 0.80
C GLU A 160 -7.55 4.37 0.76
N GLN A 161 -6.90 4.45 1.93
CA GLN A 161 -5.48 4.79 2.03
C GLN A 161 -4.60 3.74 1.36
N VAL A 162 -4.87 2.44 1.54
CA VAL A 162 -4.16 1.36 0.85
C VAL A 162 -4.27 1.51 -0.68
N LYS A 163 -5.47 1.80 -1.18
CA LYS A 163 -5.71 2.06 -2.62
C LYS A 163 -4.94 3.29 -3.12
N ASP A 164 -4.94 4.39 -2.36
CA ASP A 164 -4.24 5.61 -2.76
C ASP A 164 -2.72 5.43 -2.78
N ILE A 165 -2.14 4.77 -1.77
CA ILE A 165 -0.71 4.44 -1.72
C ILE A 165 -0.34 3.57 -2.92
N ASN A 166 -1.10 2.51 -3.20
CA ASN A 166 -0.84 1.63 -4.34
C ASN A 166 -0.94 2.39 -5.68
N ARG A 167 -1.88 3.31 -5.81
CA ARG A 167 -2.01 4.17 -7.01
C ARG A 167 -0.78 5.05 -7.19
N ARG A 168 -0.32 5.73 -6.14
CA ARG A 168 0.88 6.59 -6.18
C ARG A 168 2.13 5.79 -6.48
N MET A 169 2.26 4.61 -5.88
CA MET A 169 3.37 3.69 -6.14
C MET A 169 3.41 3.27 -7.62
N SER A 170 2.27 2.86 -8.18
CA SER A 170 2.17 2.47 -9.58
C SER A 170 2.52 3.61 -10.56
N ILE A 171 2.13 4.85 -10.23
CA ILE A 171 2.50 6.05 -11.01
C ILE A 171 4.02 6.28 -10.92
N GLY A 172 4.60 6.16 -9.72
CA GLY A 172 6.04 6.29 -9.51
C GLY A 172 6.84 5.25 -10.30
N GLU A 173 6.44 3.98 -10.23
CA GLU A 173 7.07 2.90 -11.00
C GLU A 173 6.97 3.12 -12.53
N ALA A 174 5.83 3.59 -13.01
CA ALA A 174 5.67 3.90 -14.44
C ALA A 174 6.61 5.02 -14.88
N LYS A 175 6.76 6.07 -14.06
CA LYS A 175 7.73 7.17 -14.31
C LYS A 175 9.17 6.66 -14.31
N ALA A 176 9.55 5.86 -13.31
CA ALA A 176 10.90 5.30 -13.20
C ALA A 176 11.23 4.38 -14.39
N ARG A 177 10.29 3.54 -14.81
CA ARG A 177 10.44 2.66 -15.99
C ARG A 177 10.63 3.47 -17.27
N ARG A 178 9.86 4.56 -17.43
CA ARG A 178 9.99 5.44 -18.58
C ARG A 178 11.35 6.13 -18.61
N ALA A 179 11.78 6.71 -17.49
CA ALA A 179 13.08 7.35 -17.37
C ALA A 179 14.24 6.38 -17.65
N LYS A 180 14.16 5.14 -17.11
CA LYS A 180 15.15 4.09 -17.42
C LYS A 180 15.21 3.77 -18.91
N LYS A 181 14.05 3.67 -19.57
CA LYS A 181 14.00 3.43 -21.03
C LYS A 181 14.65 4.58 -21.81
N GLU A 182 14.33 5.82 -21.46
CA GLU A 182 14.90 7.01 -22.11
C GLU A 182 16.44 7.07 -21.93
N MET A 183 16.94 6.72 -20.73
CA MET A 183 18.39 6.62 -20.49
C MET A 183 19.06 5.53 -21.35
N VAL A 184 18.44 4.36 -21.45
CA VAL A 184 18.98 3.26 -22.27
C VAL A 184 19.00 3.65 -23.75
N GLU A 185 17.93 4.26 -24.25
CA GLU A 185 17.84 4.74 -25.63
C GLU A 185 18.89 5.81 -25.94
N ALA A 186 19.12 6.75 -25.01
CA ALA A 186 20.15 7.77 -25.15
C ALA A 186 21.57 7.16 -25.19
N ASN A 187 21.85 6.20 -24.28
CA ASN A 187 23.14 5.51 -24.26
C ASN A 187 23.37 4.68 -25.53
N LEU A 188 22.35 4.00 -26.05
CA LEU A 188 22.46 3.26 -27.31
C LEU A 188 22.77 4.19 -28.50
N ARG A 189 22.20 5.39 -28.55
CA ARG A 189 22.52 6.38 -29.60
C ARG A 189 23.99 6.82 -29.55
N LEU A 190 24.54 6.99 -28.33
CA LEU A 190 25.94 7.36 -28.17
C LEU A 190 26.91 6.24 -28.62
N VAL A 191 26.50 4.98 -28.49
CA VAL A 191 27.33 3.83 -28.90
C VAL A 191 27.29 3.60 -30.42
N ILE A 192 26.21 4.00 -31.09
CA ILE A 192 26.00 3.78 -32.54
C ILE A 192 26.49 4.98 -33.38
N SER A 193 26.70 6.17 -32.77
CA SER A 193 27.26 7.35 -33.43
C SER A 193 28.78 7.30 -33.47
#